data_8e8596dcc1cc2e7c87eba5e71378da0c
#
_entry.id   8e8596dcc1cc2e7c87eba5e71378da0c
#
_cell.length_a   1.000
_cell.length_b   1.000
_cell.length_c   1.000
_cell.angle_alpha   90.00
_cell.angle_beta   90.00
_cell.angle_gamma   90.00
#
_symmetry.space_group_name_H-M   'P 1'
#
loop_
_entity.id
_entity.type
_entity.pdbx_description
1 polymer ?
#
loop_
_entity_poly.entity_id
_entity_poly.type
_entity_poly.pdbx_seq_one_letter_code
_entity_poly.pdbx_strand_id
1 'polypeptide(L)'
;MKFEDHKTLSFTNWCVENRTTIYIFTFIITLTGFVVYNNLPKEQFPDIKIPQIYINTVYFGTAPADVENTINKPIEKQLKSINGVKHIKSNALQDVSVILVEFTPDVEVADALQRVRDAIDKAKQDLPQ
;
A
#
# COMPACT_ATOMS: atom_id res chain seq x y z
N MET A 1 10.99 -50.88 -46.75
CA MET A 1 10.53 -50.02 -45.64
C MET A 1 9.59 -48.98 -46.20
N LYS A 2 8.27 -49.15 -46.03
CA LYS A 2 7.25 -48.17 -46.46
C LYS A 2 7.26 -47.03 -45.45
N PHE A 3 7.72 -45.86 -45.85
CA PHE A 3 7.52 -44.67 -45.09
C PHE A 3 6.04 -44.29 -45.18
N GLU A 4 5.34 -44.36 -44.07
CA GLU A 4 3.95 -43.93 -43.97
C GLU A 4 3.86 -42.44 -44.32
N ASP A 5 2.96 -42.17 -45.26
CA ASP A 5 2.60 -40.86 -45.77
C ASP A 5 1.94 -40.08 -44.62
N HIS A 6 2.77 -39.42 -43.77
CA HIS A 6 2.24 -38.48 -42.83
C HIS A 6 1.59 -37.34 -43.62
N LYS A 7 0.27 -37.33 -43.58
CA LYS A 7 -0.59 -36.28 -44.10
C LYS A 7 -0.10 -34.93 -43.58
N THR A 8 0.89 -34.34 -44.24
CA THR A 8 1.45 -33.06 -43.89
C THR A 8 0.32 -32.03 -43.94
N LEU A 9 0.05 -31.41 -42.82
CA LEU A 9 -0.95 -30.37 -42.74
C LEU A 9 -0.62 -29.30 -43.79
N SER A 10 -1.58 -28.95 -44.63
CA SER A 10 -1.43 -27.98 -45.73
C SER A 10 -0.78 -26.68 -45.26
N PHE A 11 -1.00 -26.31 -43.97
CA PHE A 11 -0.38 -25.18 -43.30
C PHE A 11 1.14 -25.32 -43.14
N THR A 12 1.63 -26.54 -42.83
CA THR A 12 3.08 -26.79 -42.65
C THR A 12 3.83 -26.67 -43.96
N ASN A 13 3.27 -27.20 -45.07
CA ASN A 13 3.84 -27.05 -46.40
C ASN A 13 3.90 -25.59 -46.86
N TRP A 14 2.82 -24.85 -46.63
CA TRP A 14 2.77 -23.42 -46.94
C TRP A 14 3.85 -22.63 -46.17
N CYS A 15 4.07 -22.94 -44.89
CA CYS A 15 5.11 -22.32 -44.08
C CYS A 15 6.52 -22.61 -44.60
N VAL A 16 6.78 -23.83 -45.09
CA VAL A 16 8.09 -24.23 -45.63
C VAL A 16 8.37 -23.57 -46.98
N GLU A 17 7.34 -23.40 -47.82
CA GLU A 17 7.48 -22.72 -49.13
C GLU A 17 7.70 -21.21 -48.95
N ASN A 18 7.09 -20.58 -47.94
CA ASN A 18 7.16 -19.14 -47.73
C ASN A 18 8.05 -18.75 -46.53
N ARG A 19 9.28 -19.26 -46.49
CA ARG A 19 10.23 -19.02 -45.38
C ARG A 19 10.40 -17.55 -45.01
N THR A 20 10.52 -16.68 -46.02
CA THR A 20 10.71 -15.25 -45.81
C THR A 20 9.53 -14.61 -45.11
N THR A 21 8.31 -15.00 -45.47
CA THR A 21 7.07 -14.51 -44.81
C THR A 21 7.02 -14.93 -43.35
N ILE A 22 7.43 -16.16 -43.06
CA ILE A 22 7.47 -16.66 -41.67
C ILE A 22 8.50 -15.91 -40.84
N TYR A 23 9.68 -15.62 -41.37
CA TYR A 23 10.68 -14.84 -40.64
C TYR A 23 10.20 -13.43 -40.33
N ILE A 24 9.56 -12.76 -41.30
CA ILE A 24 8.98 -11.41 -41.09
C ILE A 24 7.91 -11.47 -40.02
N PHE A 25 7.01 -12.45 -40.07
CA PHE A 25 5.93 -12.61 -39.10
C PHE A 25 6.46 -12.88 -37.69
N THR A 26 7.44 -13.76 -37.54
CA THR A 26 8.11 -14.04 -36.28
C THR A 26 8.80 -12.81 -35.74
N PHE A 27 9.46 -12.03 -36.58
CA PHE A 27 10.12 -10.79 -36.16
C PHE A 27 9.13 -9.75 -35.65
N ILE A 28 7.99 -9.57 -36.35
CA ILE A 28 6.94 -8.66 -35.93
C ILE A 28 6.36 -9.08 -34.56
N ILE A 29 6.06 -10.38 -34.38
CA ILE A 29 5.54 -10.89 -33.10
C ILE A 29 6.54 -10.66 -31.96
N THR A 30 7.83 -10.95 -32.21
CA THR A 30 8.87 -10.76 -31.20
C THR A 30 9.02 -9.29 -30.82
N LEU A 31 8.99 -8.40 -31.81
CA LEU A 31 9.13 -6.97 -31.59
C LEU A 31 7.92 -6.41 -30.83
N THR A 32 6.71 -6.84 -31.20
CA THR A 32 5.48 -6.47 -30.49
C THR A 32 5.50 -6.97 -29.04
N GLY A 33 5.91 -8.22 -28.83
CA GLY A 33 6.05 -8.80 -27.49
C GLY A 33 7.04 -8.03 -26.63
N PHE A 34 8.17 -7.60 -27.20
CA PHE A 34 9.16 -6.81 -26.49
C PHE A 34 8.64 -5.43 -26.09
N VAL A 35 7.92 -4.75 -26.98
CA VAL A 35 7.30 -3.45 -26.68
C VAL A 35 6.24 -3.57 -25.59
N VAL A 36 5.37 -4.58 -25.70
CA VAL A 36 4.34 -4.84 -24.67
C VAL A 36 4.98 -5.15 -23.34
N TYR A 37 6.02 -6.00 -23.30
CA TYR A 37 6.72 -6.35 -22.07
C TYR A 37 7.32 -5.13 -21.36
N ASN A 38 7.91 -4.20 -22.10
CA ASN A 38 8.47 -2.98 -21.52
C ASN A 38 7.39 -1.99 -21.01
N ASN A 39 6.21 -2.00 -21.63
CA ASN A 39 5.11 -1.13 -21.27
C ASN A 39 4.16 -1.75 -20.22
N LEU A 40 4.34 -3.02 -19.86
CA LEU A 40 3.55 -3.62 -18.79
C LEU A 40 3.89 -2.95 -17.45
N PRO A 41 2.89 -2.45 -16.73
CA PRO A 41 3.12 -1.97 -15.37
C PRO A 41 3.62 -3.14 -14.51
N LYS A 42 4.82 -3.00 -13.97
CA LYS A 42 5.45 -4.05 -13.15
C LYS A 42 4.88 -4.13 -11.73
N GLU A 43 3.99 -3.21 -11.39
CA GLU A 43 3.35 -3.16 -10.07
C GLU A 43 2.06 -3.99 -10.09
N GLN A 44 2.06 -5.07 -9.31
CA GLN A 44 0.93 -6.00 -9.20
C GLN A 44 -0.27 -5.42 -8.41
N PHE A 45 -0.03 -4.40 -7.60
CA PHE A 45 -1.06 -3.75 -6.79
C PHE A 45 -0.92 -2.23 -6.86
N PRO A 46 -2.03 -1.49 -6.94
CA PRO A 46 -1.97 -0.05 -6.74
C PRO A 46 -1.42 0.22 -5.33
N ASP A 47 -0.43 1.13 -5.25
CA ASP A 47 0.16 1.58 -3.99
C ASP A 47 -0.93 2.33 -3.18
N ILE A 48 -1.75 1.58 -2.46
CA ILE A 48 -2.71 2.17 -1.52
C ILE A 48 -1.92 2.63 -0.30
N LYS A 49 -1.42 3.86 -0.37
CA LYS A 49 -0.77 4.50 0.77
C LYS A 49 -1.85 4.88 1.77
N ILE A 50 -2.03 4.05 2.78
CA ILE A 50 -2.87 4.38 3.93
C ILE A 50 -2.02 5.24 4.87
N PRO A 51 -2.33 6.53 5.05
CA PRO A 51 -1.57 7.36 5.97
C PRO A 51 -1.74 6.85 7.39
N GLN A 52 -0.62 6.51 8.04
CA GLN A 52 -0.58 6.06 9.42
C GLN A 52 0.36 6.96 10.22
N ILE A 53 -0.10 7.44 11.36
CA ILE A 53 0.67 8.31 12.24
C ILE A 53 0.80 7.65 13.59
N TYR A 54 2.03 7.53 14.08
CA TYR A 54 2.37 7.01 15.39
C TYR A 54 2.62 8.17 16.34
N ILE A 55 1.95 8.15 17.48
CA ILE A 55 2.13 9.11 18.58
C ILE A 55 2.69 8.33 19.76
N ASN A 56 3.90 8.66 20.16
CA ASN A 56 4.55 8.08 21.33
C ASN A 56 4.66 9.12 22.43
N THR A 57 4.09 8.84 23.58
CA THR A 57 4.17 9.70 24.78
C THR A 57 4.83 8.93 25.90
N VAL A 58 5.88 9.49 26.48
CA VAL A 58 6.59 8.90 27.63
C VAL A 58 6.15 9.61 28.90
N TYR A 59 5.72 8.85 29.92
CA TYR A 59 5.30 9.36 31.19
C TYR A 59 5.79 8.45 32.33
N PHE A 60 6.93 8.78 32.92
CA PHE A 60 7.65 7.93 33.86
C PHE A 60 6.92 7.74 35.18
N GLY A 61 7.02 6.54 35.75
CA GLY A 61 6.55 6.22 37.09
C GLY A 61 5.05 5.91 37.16
N THR A 62 4.39 5.65 36.05
CA THR A 62 2.94 5.48 35.97
C THR A 62 2.53 4.07 35.58
N ALA A 63 1.53 3.53 36.26
CA ALA A 63 0.96 2.24 35.89
C ALA A 63 0.22 2.30 34.54
N PRO A 64 0.13 1.22 33.75
CA PRO A 64 -0.55 1.21 32.46
C PRO A 64 -2.01 1.67 32.51
N ALA A 65 -2.73 1.34 33.58
CA ALA A 65 -4.12 1.75 33.77
C ALA A 65 -4.27 3.28 33.96
N ASP A 66 -3.31 3.91 34.61
CA ASP A 66 -3.28 5.35 34.78
C ASP A 66 -2.88 6.07 33.50
N VAL A 67 -1.90 5.52 32.74
CA VAL A 67 -1.52 6.00 31.41
C VAL A 67 -2.72 5.98 30.45
N GLU A 68 -3.51 4.89 30.49
CA GLU A 68 -4.71 4.78 29.67
C GLU A 68 -5.74 5.87 30.03
N ASN A 69 -6.03 6.03 31.30
CA ASN A 69 -7.07 6.95 31.74
C ASN A 69 -6.66 8.43 31.62
N THR A 70 -5.39 8.71 31.90
CA THR A 70 -4.91 10.09 32.04
C THR A 70 -4.33 10.64 30.72
N ILE A 71 -3.79 9.77 29.86
CA ILE A 71 -3.12 10.18 28.63
C ILE A 71 -3.90 9.72 27.39
N ASN A 72 -4.17 8.40 27.27
CA ASN A 72 -4.77 7.86 26.05
C ASN A 72 -6.18 8.41 25.82
N LYS A 73 -7.05 8.36 26.82
CA LYS A 73 -8.45 8.78 26.68
C LYS A 73 -8.63 10.25 26.28
N PRO A 74 -7.94 11.24 26.89
CA PRO A 74 -8.00 12.63 26.44
C PRO A 74 -7.52 12.81 25.00
N ILE A 75 -6.38 12.19 24.65
CA ILE A 75 -5.82 12.26 23.30
C ILE A 75 -6.76 11.60 22.28
N GLU A 76 -7.26 10.39 22.55
CA GLU A 76 -8.21 9.71 21.67
C GLU A 76 -9.48 10.53 21.43
N LYS A 77 -10.00 11.19 22.45
CA LYS A 77 -11.18 12.06 22.35
C LYS A 77 -10.95 13.18 21.33
N GLN A 78 -9.78 13.82 21.37
CA GLN A 78 -9.43 14.87 20.41
C GLN A 78 -9.16 14.29 19.01
N LEU A 79 -8.47 13.16 18.92
CA LEU A 79 -8.19 12.49 17.64
C LEU A 79 -9.46 12.01 16.94
N LYS A 80 -10.49 11.54 17.67
CA LYS A 80 -11.79 11.13 17.11
C LYS A 80 -12.55 12.29 16.48
N SER A 81 -12.25 13.51 16.85
CA SER A 81 -12.87 14.71 16.26
C SER A 81 -12.27 15.13 14.92
N ILE A 82 -11.17 14.50 14.49
CA ILE A 82 -10.49 14.82 13.24
C ILE A 82 -11.22 14.15 12.07
N ASN A 83 -11.56 14.93 11.06
CA ASN A 83 -12.14 14.41 9.82
C ASN A 83 -11.08 13.59 9.04
N GLY A 84 -11.49 12.41 8.56
CA GLY A 84 -10.64 11.51 7.78
C GLY A 84 -9.92 10.44 8.61
N VAL A 85 -10.11 10.40 9.91
CA VAL A 85 -9.64 9.30 10.76
C VAL A 85 -10.52 8.07 10.54
N LYS A 86 -9.89 6.93 10.20
CA LYS A 86 -10.55 5.65 9.97
C LYS A 86 -10.53 4.77 11.22
N HIS A 87 -9.35 4.61 11.79
CA HIS A 87 -9.15 3.80 13.00
C HIS A 87 -8.14 4.46 13.94
N ILE A 88 -8.37 4.30 15.23
CA ILE A 88 -7.44 4.68 16.30
C ILE A 88 -7.19 3.42 17.13
N LYS A 89 -5.92 3.07 17.31
CA LYS A 89 -5.48 1.99 18.21
C LYS A 89 -4.53 2.59 19.23
N SER A 90 -4.85 2.45 20.51
CA SER A 90 -4.00 2.91 21.60
C SER A 90 -3.54 1.74 22.46
N ASN A 91 -2.29 1.76 22.83
CA ASN A 91 -1.68 0.81 23.75
C ASN A 91 -1.04 1.58 24.90
N ALA A 92 -1.50 1.32 26.12
CA ALA A 92 -0.88 1.82 27.33
C ALA A 92 0.10 0.75 27.84
N LEU A 93 1.35 1.11 27.91
CA LEU A 93 2.42 0.31 28.50
C LEU A 93 2.90 1.01 29.77
N GLN A 94 3.76 0.34 30.55
CA GLN A 94 4.38 0.99 31.68
C GLN A 94 5.25 2.14 31.17
N ASP A 95 5.03 3.34 31.71
CA ASP A 95 5.74 4.56 31.37
C ASP A 95 5.60 5.06 29.94
N VAL A 96 4.82 4.38 29.05
CA VAL A 96 4.72 4.73 27.63
C VAL A 96 3.30 4.54 27.11
N SER A 97 2.81 5.53 26.38
CA SER A 97 1.63 5.44 25.54
C SER A 97 2.01 5.41 24.06
N VAL A 98 1.45 4.47 23.33
CA VAL A 98 1.60 4.37 21.88
C VAL A 98 0.22 4.44 21.24
N ILE A 99 -0.03 5.47 20.45
CA ILE A 99 -1.30 5.64 19.72
C ILE A 99 -1.03 5.60 18.23
N LEU A 100 -1.69 4.71 17.53
CA LEU A 100 -1.69 4.61 16.08
C LEU A 100 -2.98 5.20 15.53
N VAL A 101 -2.86 6.17 14.64
CA VAL A 101 -3.97 6.79 13.93
C VAL A 101 -3.88 6.42 12.45
N GLU A 102 -4.88 5.73 11.95
CA GLU A 102 -5.04 5.38 10.54
C GLU A 102 -6.03 6.34 9.89
N PHE A 103 -5.62 6.96 8.79
CA PHE A 103 -6.46 7.86 8.01
C PHE A 103 -7.02 7.17 6.76
N THR A 104 -8.04 7.77 6.16
CA THR A 104 -8.53 7.34 4.85
C THR A 104 -7.49 7.66 3.76
N PRO A 105 -7.42 6.87 2.67
CA PRO A 105 -6.43 7.07 1.60
C PRO A 105 -6.51 8.43 0.90
N ASP A 106 -7.65 9.11 1.02
CA ASP A 106 -7.91 10.40 0.39
C ASP A 106 -7.21 11.57 1.10
N VAL A 107 -6.69 11.33 2.31
CA VAL A 107 -6.03 12.37 3.13
C VAL A 107 -4.54 12.37 2.85
N GLU A 108 -3.99 13.53 2.52
CA GLU A 108 -2.55 13.69 2.37
C GLU A 108 -1.84 13.55 3.72
N VAL A 109 -0.68 12.86 3.73
CA VAL A 109 0.10 12.62 4.98
C VAL A 109 0.48 13.90 5.69
N ALA A 110 0.82 14.96 4.94
CA ALA A 110 1.19 16.25 5.50
C ALA A 110 0.03 16.91 6.25
N ASP A 111 -1.17 16.88 5.67
CA ASP A 111 -2.40 17.40 6.28
C ASP A 111 -2.79 16.58 7.51
N ALA A 112 -2.71 15.24 7.41
CA ALA A 112 -2.97 14.35 8.53
C ALA A 112 -2.07 14.65 9.72
N LEU A 113 -0.76 14.84 9.46
CA LEU A 113 0.22 15.16 10.49
C LEU A 113 -0.08 16.50 11.18
N GLN A 114 -0.46 17.53 10.42
CA GLN A 114 -0.80 18.84 10.97
C GLN A 114 -2.06 18.75 11.86
N ARG A 115 -3.09 18.07 11.38
CA ARG A 115 -4.34 17.87 12.16
C ARG A 115 -4.09 17.12 13.46
N VAL A 116 -3.24 16.08 13.42
CA VAL A 116 -2.86 15.33 14.62
C VAL A 116 -2.10 16.21 15.61
N ARG A 117 -1.15 17.03 15.16
CA ARG A 117 -0.42 17.98 16.02
C ARG A 117 -1.37 18.95 16.69
N ASP A 118 -2.27 19.55 15.94
CA ASP A 118 -3.27 20.50 16.48
C ASP A 118 -4.19 19.85 17.53
N ALA A 119 -4.56 18.58 17.30
CA ALA A 119 -5.37 17.83 18.25
C ALA A 119 -4.59 17.47 19.53
N ILE A 120 -3.32 17.10 19.41
CA ILE A 120 -2.45 16.83 20.56
C ILE A 120 -2.23 18.11 21.37
N ASP A 121 -1.99 19.24 20.72
CA ASP A 121 -1.78 20.51 21.43
C ASP A 121 -3.03 20.97 22.18
N LYS A 122 -4.22 20.67 21.66
CA LYS A 122 -5.48 20.83 22.42
C LYS A 122 -5.57 19.86 23.59
N ALA A 123 -5.23 18.59 23.37
CA ALA A 123 -5.26 17.58 24.42
C ALA A 123 -4.27 17.87 25.54
N LYS A 124 -3.13 18.51 25.28
CA LYS A 124 -2.13 18.91 26.29
C LYS A 124 -2.71 19.80 27.39
N GLN A 125 -3.76 20.56 27.11
CA GLN A 125 -4.42 21.41 28.11
C GLN A 125 -5.19 20.58 29.16
N ASP A 126 -5.59 19.37 28.77
CA ASP A 126 -6.33 18.43 29.61
C ASP A 126 -5.42 17.38 30.28
N LEU A 127 -4.08 17.37 29.93
CA LEU A 127 -3.12 16.44 30.51
C LEU A 127 -2.51 16.97 31.81
N PRO A 128 -2.21 16.10 32.77
CA PRO A 128 -1.47 16.50 33.98
C PRO A 128 -0.02 16.90 33.60
N GLN A 129 0.44 17.96 34.23
CA GLN A 129 1.82 18.46 34.07
C GLN A 129 2.80 17.65 34.88
#